data_a0f72b6bd13898ec5bcf026036b76cb9
#
_entry.id   a0f72b6bd13898ec5bcf026036b76cb9
#
_cell.length_a   1.000
_cell.length_b   1.000
_cell.length_c   1.000
_cell.angle_alpha   90.00
_cell.angle_beta   90.00
_cell.angle_gamma   90.00
#
_symmetry.space_group_name_H-M   'P 1'
#
loop_
_entity.id
_entity.type
_entity.pdbx_description
1 polymer ?
#
loop_
_entity_poly.entity_id
_entity_poly.type
_entity_poly.pdbx_seq_one_letter_code
_entity_poly.pdbx_strand_id
1 'polypeptide(L)'
;MNGDGRLDLVIGNNEGDLLVYVQDAPTAQAAPGTAPLPHFTAKGPLSGETLNQMGTPALVGGHNSAPVWFDINHDGKDDLVVGQLEFGLPYAIDDPAFPFRAQLDDFIQYAKTNGLEIYPHLFVHNFNTSDAERQEFALHKQAFERLGLPWGNTGTNQHTWRINIPDRQQTLRNEADEGLWFNFGFKPSHVPDDPRLGYEYMWGLPFLMQPESGAPAAKGPMLLYTPSPVLRLGSYSTEDIFRSFVAQDMPIIYFEHIEPFFPSRTNELREFAAYFDKLRTEHDYNFVSEPQMARSFLTALTARVTVERSWAAFLQDKLKDLLLGTKNGPHLSLRLKPDFSGVPSQAGVYRTALGVSVERGERLALYRVGTGDADIYDERDGKLFVGLDRPVTLGVHPSPDRLHLLRSNVPVTIERSGGSGARAGAAGGAAWTLHLNDAGMQQIKLYSPQPVDVQAADAGAQLDIQRDDEAHTVTVTHYGPAVTVRVAPR
;
A
#
# COMPACT_ATOMS: atom_id res chain seq x y z
N MET A 1 -27.53 39.22 11.46
CA MET A 1 -26.04 39.36 11.43
C MET A 1 -25.59 40.83 11.37
N ASN A 2 -26.25 41.69 10.65
CA ASN A 2 -25.88 43.11 10.54
C ASN A 2 -26.53 44.03 11.61
N GLY A 3 -27.39 43.51 12.48
CA GLY A 3 -28.04 44.23 13.58
C GLY A 3 -29.21 45.10 13.16
N ASP A 4 -29.76 44.93 11.97
CA ASP A 4 -30.84 45.76 11.42
C ASP A 4 -32.27 45.26 11.77
N GLY A 5 -32.37 44.21 12.56
CA GLY A 5 -33.62 43.60 13.03
C GLY A 5 -34.33 42.74 12.00
N ARG A 6 -33.71 42.47 10.84
CA ARG A 6 -34.20 41.51 9.83
C ARG A 6 -33.49 40.16 9.98
N LEU A 7 -34.13 39.10 9.46
CA LEU A 7 -33.56 37.76 9.50
C LEU A 7 -32.57 37.58 8.36
N ASP A 8 -31.32 37.40 8.71
CA ASP A 8 -30.28 36.98 7.78
C ASP A 8 -30.20 35.44 7.70
N LEU A 9 -29.56 34.92 6.67
CA LEU A 9 -29.37 33.49 6.48
C LEU A 9 -27.86 33.14 6.49
N VAL A 10 -27.53 32.05 7.16
CA VAL A 10 -26.26 31.37 7.02
C VAL A 10 -26.56 29.97 6.51
N ILE A 11 -26.01 29.63 5.36
CA ILE A 11 -26.26 28.36 4.67
C ILE A 11 -24.94 27.62 4.55
N GLY A 12 -24.86 26.40 5.06
CA GLY A 12 -23.77 25.52 4.80
C GLY A 12 -23.91 24.86 3.43
N ASN A 13 -22.80 24.52 2.82
CA ASN A 13 -22.75 23.83 1.55
C ASN A 13 -21.94 22.52 1.61
N ASN A 14 -21.92 21.81 0.51
CA ASN A 14 -21.21 20.53 0.37
C ASN A 14 -19.69 20.69 0.43
N GLU A 15 -19.17 21.84 0.04
CA GLU A 15 -17.74 22.17 0.07
C GLU A 15 -17.22 22.51 1.47
N GLY A 16 -18.13 22.70 2.45
CA GLY A 16 -17.78 23.08 3.82
C GLY A 16 -17.85 24.57 4.10
N ASP A 17 -18.30 25.39 3.15
CA ASP A 17 -18.45 26.82 3.36
C ASP A 17 -19.69 27.15 4.18
N LEU A 18 -19.63 28.30 4.86
CA LEU A 18 -20.77 28.99 5.49
C LEU A 18 -21.07 30.23 4.67
N LEU A 19 -22.08 30.15 3.81
CA LEU A 19 -22.49 31.25 2.93
C LEU A 19 -23.45 32.19 3.65
N VAL A 20 -23.15 33.49 3.64
CA VAL A 20 -23.93 34.51 4.29
C VAL A 20 -24.83 35.25 3.30
N TYR A 21 -26.10 35.40 3.64
CA TYR A 21 -27.09 36.14 2.90
C TYR A 21 -27.76 37.12 3.83
N VAL A 22 -27.73 38.41 3.52
CA VAL A 22 -28.33 39.47 4.29
C VAL A 22 -29.65 39.84 3.66
N GLN A 23 -30.73 39.89 4.47
CA GLN A 23 -32.07 40.31 4.02
C GLN A 23 -32.08 41.79 3.67
N ASP A 24 -32.47 42.12 2.45
CA ASP A 24 -32.59 43.49 1.99
C ASP A 24 -33.79 44.20 2.63
N ALA A 25 -33.75 45.53 2.68
CA ALA A 25 -34.90 46.31 3.06
C ALA A 25 -36.06 46.07 2.08
N PRO A 26 -37.31 45.97 2.58
CA PRO A 26 -38.46 45.82 1.70
C PRO A 26 -38.52 46.94 0.67
N THR A 27 -38.51 46.61 -0.60
CA THR A 27 -38.83 47.59 -1.64
C THR A 27 -40.32 47.94 -1.58
N ALA A 28 -40.61 49.21 -1.54
CA ALA A 28 -41.94 49.78 -1.19
C ALA A 28 -43.03 49.59 -2.25
N GLN A 29 -43.24 48.40 -2.81
CA GLN A 29 -44.37 48.11 -3.71
C GLN A 29 -44.82 46.64 -3.61
N ALA A 30 -45.46 46.28 -2.50
CA ALA A 30 -46.31 45.09 -2.47
C ALA A 30 -47.76 45.51 -2.73
N ALA A 31 -48.48 44.78 -3.56
CA ALA A 31 -49.92 44.96 -3.74
C ALA A 31 -50.65 44.81 -2.40
N PRO A 32 -51.72 45.56 -2.14
CA PRO A 32 -52.45 45.46 -0.90
C PRO A 32 -52.89 44.01 -0.61
N GLY A 33 -52.44 43.44 0.49
CA GLY A 33 -52.82 42.10 0.95
C GLY A 33 -51.84 40.96 0.68
N THR A 34 -50.69 41.20 0.02
CA THR A 34 -49.61 40.23 -0.13
C THR A 34 -48.36 40.70 0.61
N ALA A 35 -47.85 39.92 1.55
CA ALA A 35 -46.53 40.18 2.12
C ALA A 35 -45.45 40.01 1.00
N PRO A 36 -44.56 40.99 0.80
CA PRO A 36 -43.50 40.84 -0.19
C PRO A 36 -42.59 39.67 0.23
N LEU A 37 -42.20 38.86 -0.73
CA LEU A 37 -41.19 37.84 -0.49
C LEU A 37 -39.87 38.52 -0.07
N PRO A 38 -39.20 38.02 0.96
CA PRO A 38 -37.90 38.55 1.35
C PRO A 38 -36.87 38.36 0.23
N HIS A 39 -36.15 39.42 -0.04
CA HIS A 39 -34.99 39.37 -0.95
C HIS A 39 -33.71 39.34 -0.15
N PHE A 40 -32.71 38.57 -0.60
CA PHE A 40 -31.44 38.39 0.09
C PHE A 40 -30.29 38.73 -0.83
N THR A 41 -29.34 39.48 -0.30
CA THR A 41 -28.07 39.78 -0.97
C THR A 41 -27.00 38.86 -0.42
N ALA A 42 -26.33 38.11 -1.31
CA ALA A 42 -25.17 37.25 -0.95
C ALA A 42 -23.98 38.10 -0.54
N LYS A 43 -23.37 37.76 0.59
CA LYS A 43 -22.12 38.39 1.10
C LYS A 43 -20.91 37.52 0.92
N GLY A 44 -21.06 36.31 0.38
CA GLY A 44 -20.02 35.35 0.21
C GLY A 44 -19.79 34.45 1.43
N PRO A 45 -18.79 33.59 1.38
CA PRO A 45 -18.44 32.69 2.46
C PRO A 45 -17.75 33.41 3.62
N LEU A 46 -17.95 32.90 4.84
CA LEU A 46 -17.19 33.28 6.01
C LEU A 46 -15.77 32.71 5.88
N SER A 47 -14.77 33.58 5.92
CA SER A 47 -13.36 33.19 5.88
C SER A 47 -12.80 32.96 7.29
N GLY A 48 -11.85 32.05 7.41
CA GLY A 48 -11.14 31.72 8.66
C GLY A 48 -9.78 31.14 8.40
N GLU A 49 -9.21 30.49 9.40
CA GLU A 49 -7.86 29.89 9.35
C GLU A 49 -7.87 28.46 8.79
N THR A 50 -9.06 27.85 8.63
CA THR A 50 -9.18 26.52 8.07
C THR A 50 -9.41 26.57 6.56
N LEU A 51 -9.32 25.44 5.90
CA LEU A 51 -9.62 25.31 4.47
C LEU A 51 -10.87 24.44 4.28
N ASN A 52 -11.72 24.84 3.34
CA ASN A 52 -12.83 24.00 2.89
C ASN A 52 -12.33 22.86 1.98
N GLN A 53 -13.27 22.04 1.50
CA GLN A 53 -12.98 20.92 0.59
C GLN A 53 -12.22 21.34 -0.67
N MET A 54 -12.41 22.54 -1.15
CA MET A 54 -11.77 23.08 -2.34
C MET A 54 -10.43 23.78 -2.05
N GLY A 55 -9.97 23.78 -0.78
CA GLY A 55 -8.75 24.45 -0.38
C GLY A 55 -8.88 25.98 -0.29
N THR A 56 -10.09 26.49 -0.15
CA THR A 56 -10.37 27.90 0.04
C THR A 56 -10.47 28.22 1.53
N PRO A 57 -9.90 29.35 2.02
CA PRO A 57 -10.04 29.74 3.43
C PRO A 57 -11.50 29.83 3.87
N ALA A 58 -11.85 29.13 4.94
CA ALA A 58 -13.18 29.03 5.51
C ALA A 58 -13.16 29.20 7.03
N LEU A 59 -14.29 29.57 7.64
CA LEU A 59 -14.39 29.69 9.10
C LEU A 59 -14.26 28.33 9.78
N VAL A 60 -14.83 27.30 9.17
CA VAL A 60 -14.72 25.89 9.60
C VAL A 60 -14.27 25.05 8.41
N GLY A 61 -13.42 24.09 8.66
CA GLY A 61 -12.92 23.18 7.61
C GLY A 61 -13.88 22.01 7.40
N GLY A 62 -13.65 21.24 6.32
CA GLY A 62 -14.33 19.98 6.07
C GLY A 62 -15.43 20.03 5.02
N HIS A 63 -16.39 19.10 5.10
CA HIS A 63 -17.46 18.90 4.13
C HIS A 63 -18.84 19.09 4.77
N ASN A 64 -19.83 19.40 3.93
CA ASN A 64 -21.25 19.38 4.32
C ASN A 64 -21.54 20.16 5.62
N SER A 65 -21.19 21.42 5.68
CA SER A 65 -21.45 22.26 6.83
C SER A 65 -22.95 22.47 7.05
N ALA A 66 -23.40 22.32 8.30
CA ALA A 66 -24.79 22.47 8.71
C ALA A 66 -24.87 23.45 9.91
N PRO A 67 -24.98 24.76 9.65
CA PRO A 67 -25.03 25.75 10.72
C PRO A 67 -26.39 25.76 11.44
N VAL A 68 -26.35 25.96 12.76
CA VAL A 68 -27.50 26.24 13.60
C VAL A 68 -27.17 27.30 14.63
N TRP A 69 -28.11 28.19 14.91
CA TRP A 69 -27.96 29.17 15.96
C TRP A 69 -28.57 28.63 17.25
N PHE A 70 -27.80 28.67 18.33
CA PHE A 70 -28.26 28.20 19.65
C PHE A 70 -27.39 28.84 20.75
N ASP A 71 -28.03 29.34 21.79
CA ASP A 71 -27.31 29.86 22.98
C ASP A 71 -26.78 28.68 23.82
N ILE A 72 -25.55 28.25 23.51
CA ILE A 72 -24.95 27.06 24.12
C ILE A 72 -24.39 27.31 25.52
N ASN A 73 -24.06 28.59 25.82
CA ASN A 73 -23.49 28.99 27.09
C ASN A 73 -24.48 29.69 28.02
N HIS A 74 -25.72 29.89 27.56
CA HIS A 74 -26.81 30.55 28.27
C HIS A 74 -26.52 32.02 28.67
N ASP A 75 -25.80 32.74 27.82
CA ASP A 75 -25.50 34.16 28.02
C ASP A 75 -26.57 35.13 27.43
N GLY A 76 -27.59 34.56 26.81
CA GLY A 76 -28.70 35.29 26.18
C GLY A 76 -28.37 35.72 24.75
N LYS A 77 -27.33 35.21 24.15
CA LYS A 77 -26.98 35.42 22.74
C LYS A 77 -26.86 34.07 22.03
N ASP A 78 -27.32 34.04 20.78
CA ASP A 78 -27.18 32.83 19.99
C ASP A 78 -25.73 32.67 19.51
N ASP A 79 -25.18 31.50 19.77
CA ASP A 79 -23.90 31.05 19.23
C ASP A 79 -24.10 30.34 17.88
N LEU A 80 -23.10 30.39 17.01
CA LEU A 80 -23.10 29.64 15.76
C LEU A 80 -22.51 28.26 15.98
N VAL A 81 -23.35 27.25 16.03
CA VAL A 81 -22.94 25.85 16.10
C VAL A 81 -22.95 25.26 14.68
N VAL A 82 -21.86 24.67 14.25
CA VAL A 82 -21.75 24.08 12.90
C VAL A 82 -21.53 22.59 13.01
N GLY A 83 -22.50 21.81 12.56
CA GLY A 83 -22.33 20.38 12.31
C GLY A 83 -21.61 20.17 10.98
N GLN A 84 -20.73 19.20 10.93
CA GLN A 84 -20.07 18.76 9.69
C GLN A 84 -20.14 17.25 9.60
N LEU A 85 -20.27 16.71 8.39
CA LEU A 85 -20.43 15.27 8.18
C LEU A 85 -19.24 14.46 8.71
N GLU A 86 -18.05 15.03 8.65
CA GLU A 86 -16.81 14.33 8.99
C GLU A 86 -16.36 14.52 10.44
N PHE A 87 -16.98 15.44 11.18
CA PHE A 87 -16.66 15.71 12.60
C PHE A 87 -17.75 15.27 13.57
N GLY A 88 -18.76 14.58 13.07
CA GLY A 88 -20.01 14.40 13.81
C GLY A 88 -20.22 13.02 14.43
N LEU A 89 -19.20 12.28 14.78
CA LEU A 89 -19.42 11.13 15.66
C LEU A 89 -19.58 11.64 17.09
N PRO A 90 -20.74 11.40 17.75
CA PRO A 90 -20.98 11.85 19.12
C PRO A 90 -20.09 11.15 20.15
N TYR A 91 -19.32 10.16 19.70
CA TYR A 91 -18.40 9.39 20.52
C TYR A 91 -17.07 9.24 19.79
N ALA A 92 -15.96 9.44 20.48
CA ALA A 92 -14.68 8.97 19.99
C ALA A 92 -14.70 7.44 19.92
N ILE A 93 -14.05 6.85 18.93
CA ILE A 93 -14.04 5.41 18.71
C ILE A 93 -13.44 4.64 19.91
N ASP A 94 -12.58 5.29 20.69
CA ASP A 94 -11.96 4.78 21.91
C ASP A 94 -12.75 5.14 23.19
N ASP A 95 -13.89 5.84 23.06
CA ASP A 95 -14.77 6.16 24.19
C ASP A 95 -15.45 4.89 24.72
N PRO A 96 -15.38 4.59 26.02
CA PRO A 96 -16.09 3.46 26.60
C PRO A 96 -17.61 3.50 26.40
N ALA A 97 -18.20 4.68 26.19
CA ALA A 97 -19.61 4.85 25.88
C ALA A 97 -19.95 4.62 24.39
N PHE A 98 -18.97 4.35 23.53
CA PHE A 98 -19.20 4.05 22.13
C PHE A 98 -20.10 2.81 21.97
N PRO A 99 -21.27 2.91 21.29
CA PRO A 99 -22.28 1.85 21.31
C PRO A 99 -21.84 0.50 20.78
N PHE A 100 -20.83 0.50 19.90
CA PHE A 100 -20.28 -0.69 19.25
C PHE A 100 -18.91 -1.08 19.80
N ARG A 101 -18.60 -0.67 21.04
CA ARG A 101 -17.27 -0.90 21.63
C ARG A 101 -16.90 -2.38 21.69
N ALA A 102 -17.83 -3.23 22.09
CA ALA A 102 -17.60 -4.67 22.17
C ALA A 102 -17.26 -5.28 20.80
N GLN A 103 -18.00 -4.89 19.77
CA GLN A 103 -17.75 -5.36 18.39
C GLN A 103 -16.40 -4.87 17.86
N LEU A 104 -16.00 -3.64 18.22
CA LEU A 104 -14.69 -3.11 17.87
C LEU A 104 -13.56 -3.89 18.55
N ASP A 105 -13.72 -4.19 19.83
CA ASP A 105 -12.74 -4.99 20.59
C ASP A 105 -12.63 -6.42 20.01
N ASP A 106 -13.75 -7.05 19.68
CA ASP A 106 -13.79 -8.35 18.99
C ASP A 106 -13.09 -8.30 17.64
N PHE A 107 -13.34 -7.26 16.84
CA PHE A 107 -12.67 -7.06 15.55
C PHE A 107 -11.15 -6.87 15.70
N ILE A 108 -10.73 -6.03 16.64
CA ILE A 108 -9.31 -5.80 16.92
C ILE A 108 -8.64 -7.11 17.35
N GLN A 109 -9.30 -7.88 18.23
CA GLN A 109 -8.78 -9.18 18.65
C GLN A 109 -8.71 -10.16 17.49
N TYR A 110 -9.72 -10.21 16.64
CA TYR A 110 -9.72 -11.03 15.43
C TYR A 110 -8.57 -10.65 14.50
N ALA A 111 -8.38 -9.37 14.25
CA ALA A 111 -7.29 -8.87 13.40
C ALA A 111 -5.91 -9.27 13.96
N LYS A 112 -5.68 -9.08 15.26
CA LYS A 112 -4.43 -9.47 15.93
C LYS A 112 -4.18 -10.98 15.85
N THR A 113 -5.21 -11.78 16.08
CA THR A 113 -5.12 -13.25 16.06
C THR A 113 -4.79 -13.78 14.65
N ASN A 114 -5.33 -13.13 13.62
CA ASN A 114 -5.14 -13.54 12.23
C ASN A 114 -4.00 -12.79 11.52
N GLY A 115 -3.26 -11.92 12.24
CA GLY A 115 -2.17 -11.16 11.66
C GLY A 115 -2.61 -10.14 10.61
N LEU A 116 -3.85 -9.66 10.69
CA LEU A 116 -4.31 -8.58 9.82
C LEU A 116 -3.69 -7.26 10.26
N GLU A 117 -3.11 -6.55 9.33
CA GLU A 117 -2.50 -5.25 9.60
C GLU A 117 -3.60 -4.18 9.73
N ILE A 118 -3.59 -3.48 10.87
CA ILE A 118 -4.40 -2.28 11.10
C ILE A 118 -3.42 -1.11 11.22
N TYR A 119 -3.56 -0.13 10.35
CA TYR A 119 -2.74 1.07 10.33
C TYR A 119 -3.59 2.32 10.09
N PRO A 120 -3.10 3.53 10.42
CA PRO A 120 -3.93 4.72 10.42
C PRO A 120 -4.38 5.11 9.02
N HIS A 121 -5.66 5.42 8.88
CA HIS A 121 -6.23 6.16 7.77
C HIS A 121 -6.37 7.62 8.23
N LEU A 122 -5.30 8.39 8.04
CA LEU A 122 -5.22 9.74 8.59
C LEU A 122 -6.28 10.66 8.00
N PHE A 123 -6.99 11.29 8.88
CA PHE A 123 -7.99 12.28 8.57
C PHE A 123 -7.34 13.65 8.51
N VAL A 124 -6.75 14.00 7.38
CA VAL A 124 -6.09 15.29 7.18
C VAL A 124 -6.94 16.12 6.25
N HIS A 125 -7.74 16.99 6.83
CA HIS A 125 -8.58 17.88 6.07
C HIS A 125 -8.22 19.33 6.33
N ASN A 126 -7.64 19.96 5.31
CA ASN A 126 -7.64 21.41 5.16
C ASN A 126 -7.06 22.20 6.35
N PHE A 127 -6.09 21.62 7.05
CA PHE A 127 -5.33 22.37 8.04
C PHE A 127 -4.28 23.23 7.31
N ASN A 128 -4.41 24.53 7.37
CA ASN A 128 -3.47 25.45 6.72
C ASN A 128 -2.22 25.72 7.57
N THR A 129 -2.14 25.17 8.78
CA THR A 129 -0.96 25.27 9.63
C THR A 129 -0.42 23.88 10.00
N SER A 130 0.91 23.77 10.06
CA SER A 130 1.58 22.55 10.50
C SER A 130 1.19 22.14 11.91
N ASP A 131 0.94 23.10 12.80
CA ASP A 131 0.60 22.84 14.19
C ASP A 131 -0.81 22.24 14.33
N ALA A 132 -1.78 22.73 13.56
CA ALA A 132 -3.14 22.17 13.55
C ALA A 132 -3.14 20.72 13.03
N GLU A 133 -2.40 20.45 11.97
CA GLU A 133 -2.25 19.12 11.40
C GLU A 133 -1.56 18.16 12.40
N ARG A 134 -0.52 18.60 13.10
CA ARG A 134 0.16 17.82 14.16
C ARG A 134 -0.75 17.51 15.34
N GLN A 135 -1.65 18.41 15.71
CA GLN A 135 -2.66 18.14 16.75
C GLN A 135 -3.60 17.01 16.31
N GLU A 136 -4.03 17.01 15.07
CA GLU A 136 -4.87 15.94 14.54
C GLU A 136 -4.14 14.60 14.54
N PHE A 137 -2.89 14.55 14.12
CA PHE A 137 -2.08 13.34 14.20
C PHE A 137 -1.89 12.84 15.64
N ALA A 138 -1.73 13.76 16.60
CA ALA A 138 -1.63 13.40 18.00
C ALA A 138 -2.93 12.76 18.53
N LEU A 139 -4.10 13.21 18.09
CA LEU A 139 -5.40 12.61 18.44
C LEU A 139 -5.55 11.21 17.84
N HIS A 140 -5.19 11.01 16.57
CA HIS A 140 -5.17 9.69 15.95
C HIS A 140 -4.26 8.73 16.68
N LYS A 141 -3.06 9.18 17.01
CA LYS A 141 -2.07 8.39 17.77
C LYS A 141 -2.60 7.98 19.13
N GLN A 142 -3.20 8.90 19.88
CA GLN A 142 -3.82 8.61 21.16
C GLN A 142 -4.93 7.56 21.06
N ALA A 143 -5.78 7.65 20.03
CA ALA A 143 -6.83 6.67 19.78
C ALA A 143 -6.23 5.27 19.51
N PHE A 144 -5.20 5.19 18.67
CA PHE A 144 -4.49 3.94 18.41
C PHE A 144 -3.90 3.33 19.67
N GLU A 145 -3.21 4.14 20.48
CA GLU A 145 -2.61 3.71 21.76
C GLU A 145 -3.68 3.19 22.73
N ARG A 146 -4.81 3.88 22.88
CA ARG A 146 -5.93 3.45 23.75
C ARG A 146 -6.58 2.16 23.27
N LEU A 147 -6.63 1.92 21.96
CA LEU A 147 -7.13 0.69 21.38
C LEU A 147 -6.08 -0.44 21.39
N GLY A 148 -4.87 -0.15 21.85
CA GLY A 148 -3.76 -1.10 21.84
C GLY A 148 -3.33 -1.48 20.44
N LEU A 149 -3.51 -0.58 19.46
CA LEU A 149 -3.07 -0.72 18.09
C LEU A 149 -1.66 -0.13 17.92
N PRO A 150 -0.84 -0.66 16.99
CA PRO A 150 0.49 -0.13 16.76
C PRO A 150 0.43 1.25 16.12
N TRP A 151 1.29 2.14 16.57
CA TRP A 151 1.56 3.43 15.92
C TRP A 151 3.05 3.58 15.67
N GLY A 152 3.41 4.19 14.55
CA GLY A 152 4.80 4.33 14.13
C GLY A 152 5.34 3.07 13.45
N ASN A 153 6.41 3.22 12.71
CA ASN A 153 7.01 2.22 11.84
C ASN A 153 6.01 1.59 10.83
N THR A 154 5.02 2.35 10.44
CA THR A 154 3.99 2.01 9.45
C THR A 154 3.76 3.21 8.54
N GLY A 155 2.67 3.23 7.81
CA GLY A 155 2.27 4.34 6.97
C GLY A 155 0.80 4.65 7.08
N THR A 156 0.29 5.32 6.08
CA THR A 156 -1.12 5.68 5.96
C THR A 156 -1.60 5.52 4.52
N ASN A 157 -2.89 5.26 4.38
CA ASN A 157 -3.64 5.59 3.18
C ASN A 157 -4.49 6.81 3.55
N GLN A 158 -4.03 7.99 3.18
CA GLN A 158 -4.60 9.24 3.66
C GLN A 158 -6.02 9.45 3.15
N HIS A 159 -6.93 9.87 4.04
CA HIS A 159 -8.31 10.15 3.70
C HIS A 159 -8.42 11.22 2.62
N THR A 160 -9.26 10.98 1.61
CA THR A 160 -9.50 11.83 0.43
C THR A 160 -8.25 12.22 -0.38
N TRP A 161 -7.08 11.64 -0.10
CA TRP A 161 -5.81 11.86 -0.80
C TRP A 161 -5.38 13.33 -0.86
N ARG A 162 -5.76 14.10 0.12
CA ARG A 162 -5.45 15.53 0.16
C ARG A 162 -4.10 15.78 0.76
N ILE A 163 -3.46 16.80 0.25
CA ILE A 163 -2.23 17.37 0.77
C ILE A 163 -2.47 18.84 1.07
N ASN A 164 -1.69 19.36 1.99
CA ASN A 164 -1.81 20.75 2.39
C ASN A 164 -1.38 21.72 1.29
N ILE A 165 -1.89 22.96 1.35
CA ILE A 165 -1.53 24.06 0.47
C ILE A 165 -1.25 25.30 1.34
N PRO A 166 -0.26 26.10 1.00
CA PRO A 166 0.57 26.06 -0.22
C PRO A 166 1.72 25.06 -0.20
N ASP A 167 2.09 24.54 0.98
CA ASP A 167 3.21 23.61 1.12
C ASP A 167 2.72 22.15 1.00
N ARG A 168 2.82 21.61 -0.20
CA ARG A 168 2.38 20.25 -0.53
C ARG A 168 3.11 19.14 0.23
N GLN A 169 4.28 19.43 0.76
CA GLN A 169 5.08 18.46 1.51
C GLN A 169 4.92 18.60 3.03
N GLN A 170 4.16 19.57 3.52
CA GLN A 170 3.96 19.77 4.96
C GLN A 170 3.35 18.54 5.62
N THR A 171 2.25 18.02 5.07
CA THR A 171 1.58 16.82 5.58
C THR A 171 2.54 15.64 5.64
N LEU A 172 3.27 15.39 4.54
CA LEU A 172 4.21 14.27 4.45
C LEU A 172 5.39 14.40 5.44
N ARG A 173 5.86 15.62 5.71
CA ARG A 173 6.87 15.84 6.75
C ARG A 173 6.32 15.61 8.15
N ASN A 174 5.11 16.06 8.43
CA ASN A 174 4.45 15.84 9.71
C ASN A 174 4.19 14.35 9.95
N GLU A 175 3.76 13.60 8.93
CA GLU A 175 3.65 12.14 8.96
C GLU A 175 5.00 11.47 9.30
N ALA A 176 6.07 11.87 8.60
CA ALA A 176 7.40 11.35 8.87
C ALA A 176 7.91 11.69 10.27
N ASP A 177 7.58 12.87 10.80
CA ASP A 177 7.90 13.28 12.16
C ASP A 177 7.19 12.43 13.22
N GLU A 178 5.99 11.92 12.91
CA GLU A 178 5.22 11.00 13.75
C GLU A 178 5.59 9.52 13.55
N GLY A 179 6.56 9.22 12.70
CA GLY A 179 7.07 7.87 12.48
C GLY A 179 6.34 7.10 11.37
N LEU A 180 5.51 7.76 10.58
CA LEU A 180 4.91 7.20 9.39
C LEU A 180 5.89 7.38 8.22
N TRP A 181 6.13 6.34 7.44
CA TRP A 181 7.18 6.36 6.43
C TRP A 181 6.69 6.01 5.02
N PHE A 182 5.39 5.72 4.86
CA PHE A 182 4.76 5.65 3.55
C PHE A 182 3.36 6.28 3.57
N ASN A 183 2.96 6.83 2.45
CA ASN A 183 1.60 7.33 2.22
C ASN A 183 1.11 6.82 0.85
N PHE A 184 0.21 5.85 0.88
CA PHE A 184 -0.39 5.24 -0.31
C PHE A 184 -1.76 5.84 -0.66
N GLY A 185 -2.12 6.94 -0.02
CA GLY A 185 -3.21 7.83 -0.39
C GLY A 185 -2.71 9.17 -0.90
N PHE A 186 -1.51 9.24 -1.48
CA PHE A 186 -0.94 10.48 -1.95
C PHE A 186 -1.47 10.87 -3.33
N LYS A 187 -1.99 12.10 -3.46
CA LYS A 187 -2.38 12.70 -4.73
C LYS A 187 -1.56 13.96 -4.98
N PRO A 188 -0.67 13.96 -5.96
CA PRO A 188 0.27 15.10 -6.17
C PRO A 188 -0.42 16.38 -6.66
N SER A 189 -1.67 16.29 -7.10
CA SER A 189 -2.46 17.43 -7.55
C SER A 189 -3.54 17.78 -6.54
N HIS A 190 -3.72 19.08 -6.34
CA HIS A 190 -4.74 19.62 -5.46
C HIS A 190 -6.11 19.82 -6.13
N VAL A 191 -6.22 19.66 -7.42
CA VAL A 191 -7.51 19.82 -8.10
C VAL A 191 -8.31 18.52 -7.92
N PRO A 192 -9.18 18.43 -6.88
CA PRO A 192 -9.73 17.16 -6.45
C PRO A 192 -10.66 16.56 -7.50
N ASP A 193 -11.30 17.35 -8.32
CA ASP A 193 -12.44 16.94 -9.13
C ASP A 193 -12.32 17.29 -10.61
N ASP A 194 -11.11 17.52 -11.10
CA ASP A 194 -10.91 17.60 -12.54
C ASP A 194 -10.81 16.17 -13.11
N PRO A 195 -11.88 15.64 -13.71
CA PRO A 195 -11.87 14.28 -14.27
C PRO A 195 -10.83 14.09 -15.38
N ARG A 196 -10.32 15.19 -15.94
CA ARG A 196 -9.23 15.15 -16.93
C ARG A 196 -7.88 14.81 -16.30
N LEU A 197 -7.72 15.10 -15.00
CA LEU A 197 -6.50 14.88 -14.23
C LEU A 197 -6.55 13.59 -13.39
N GLY A 198 -7.70 12.93 -13.30
CA GLY A 198 -7.91 11.77 -12.42
C GLY A 198 -6.96 10.60 -12.71
N TYR A 199 -6.59 10.42 -13.95
CA TYR A 199 -5.73 9.32 -14.40
C TYR A 199 -4.28 9.72 -14.64
N GLU A 200 -3.98 10.99 -14.81
CA GLU A 200 -2.64 11.50 -15.12
C GLU A 200 -1.66 11.34 -13.95
N TYR A 201 -2.16 11.10 -12.75
CA TYR A 201 -1.37 10.98 -11.52
C TYR A 201 -1.26 9.55 -11.00
N MET A 202 -1.72 8.58 -11.76
CA MET A 202 -1.60 7.18 -11.40
C MET A 202 -0.24 6.67 -11.81
N TRP A 203 0.69 6.71 -10.88
CA TRP A 203 2.02 6.16 -11.05
C TRP A 203 1.96 4.64 -10.87
N GLY A 204 2.52 3.92 -11.82
CA GLY A 204 2.56 2.46 -11.76
C GLY A 204 3.46 1.89 -10.68
N LEU A 205 4.33 2.71 -10.06
CA LEU A 205 5.29 2.28 -9.05
C LEU A 205 5.38 3.28 -7.90
N PRO A 206 5.54 2.81 -6.65
CA PRO A 206 5.89 3.66 -5.53
C PRO A 206 7.21 4.41 -5.76
N PHE A 207 7.33 5.60 -5.20
CA PHE A 207 8.52 6.43 -5.32
C PHE A 207 8.86 7.13 -3.99
N LEU A 208 10.12 7.47 -3.81
CA LEU A 208 10.57 8.20 -2.63
C LEU A 208 10.37 9.70 -2.82
N MET A 209 9.76 10.34 -1.81
CA MET A 209 9.66 11.78 -1.77
C MET A 209 11.06 12.42 -1.82
N GLN A 210 11.21 13.39 -2.72
CA GLN A 210 12.39 14.24 -2.76
C GLN A 210 12.05 15.59 -2.13
N PRO A 211 12.87 16.10 -1.22
CA PRO A 211 12.61 17.41 -0.63
C PRO A 211 12.66 18.50 -1.69
N GLU A 212 11.72 19.42 -1.64
CA GLU A 212 11.77 20.63 -2.47
C GLU A 212 12.96 21.51 -2.08
N SER A 213 13.51 22.22 -3.07
CA SER A 213 14.66 23.09 -2.83
C SER A 213 14.33 24.17 -1.79
N GLY A 214 15.07 24.21 -0.69
CA GLY A 214 14.86 25.15 0.41
C GLY A 214 13.80 24.73 1.44
N ALA A 215 13.09 23.62 1.23
CA ALA A 215 12.18 23.08 2.23
C ALA A 215 12.93 22.30 3.33
N PRO A 216 12.40 22.24 4.56
CA PRO A 216 12.93 21.35 5.59
C PRO A 216 12.93 19.91 5.13
N ALA A 217 13.98 19.15 5.45
CA ALA A 217 13.99 17.71 5.18
C ALA A 217 13.08 16.97 6.18
N ALA A 218 12.40 15.92 5.71
CA ALA A 218 11.73 14.99 6.58
C ALA A 218 12.73 14.20 7.43
N LYS A 219 12.33 13.76 8.62
CA LYS A 219 13.20 12.98 9.54
C LYS A 219 13.52 11.58 9.06
N GLY A 220 12.81 11.09 8.05
CA GLY A 220 12.97 9.74 7.53
C GLY A 220 12.56 9.63 6.06
N PRO A 221 12.64 8.44 5.48
CA PRO A 221 12.12 8.21 4.14
C PRO A 221 10.60 8.38 4.13
N MET A 222 10.07 8.88 3.03
CA MET A 222 8.63 8.89 2.75
C MET A 222 8.43 8.23 1.38
N LEU A 223 7.84 7.05 1.39
CA LEU A 223 7.46 6.33 0.19
C LEU A 223 6.03 6.71 -0.19
N LEU A 224 5.83 7.11 -1.42
CA LEU A 224 4.56 7.61 -1.92
C LEU A 224 4.03 6.72 -3.03
N TYR A 225 2.72 6.56 -3.06
CA TYR A 225 2.02 5.94 -4.17
C TYR A 225 0.62 6.54 -4.31
N THR A 226 0.23 6.80 -5.54
CA THR A 226 -1.14 7.17 -5.86
C THR A 226 -1.92 5.89 -6.15
N PRO A 227 -2.93 5.53 -5.34
CA PRO A 227 -3.69 4.32 -5.56
C PRO A 227 -4.49 4.40 -6.86
N SER A 228 -4.84 3.23 -7.39
CA SER A 228 -5.78 3.14 -8.49
C SER A 228 -7.16 3.65 -8.05
N PRO A 229 -7.97 4.20 -8.96
CA PRO A 229 -9.33 4.61 -8.60
C PRO A 229 -10.14 3.42 -8.09
N VAL A 230 -11.16 3.72 -7.30
CA VAL A 230 -12.12 2.73 -6.79
C VAL A 230 -12.63 1.87 -7.95
N LEU A 231 -12.48 0.57 -7.83
CA LEU A 231 -12.98 -0.37 -8.82
C LEU A 231 -14.50 -0.40 -8.77
N ARG A 232 -15.12 -0.07 -9.89
CA ARG A 232 -16.55 -0.32 -10.10
C ARG A 232 -16.65 -1.34 -11.21
N LEU A 233 -17.02 -2.56 -10.88
CA LEU A 233 -17.24 -3.61 -11.87
C LEU A 233 -18.27 -3.14 -12.91
N GLY A 234 -17.98 -3.41 -14.19
CA GLY A 234 -18.77 -2.89 -15.29
C GLY A 234 -18.50 -1.43 -15.67
N SER A 235 -17.59 -0.76 -14.97
CA SER A 235 -17.10 0.56 -15.40
C SER A 235 -15.93 0.39 -16.35
N TYR A 236 -16.17 0.76 -17.60
CA TYR A 236 -15.18 0.65 -18.68
C TYR A 236 -13.81 1.24 -18.33
N SER A 237 -13.79 2.43 -17.76
CA SER A 237 -12.53 3.11 -17.45
C SER A 237 -11.68 2.38 -16.40
N THR A 238 -12.32 1.79 -15.39
CA THR A 238 -11.60 1.10 -14.32
C THR A 238 -11.01 -0.23 -14.81
N GLU A 239 -11.78 -1.03 -15.53
CA GLU A 239 -11.29 -2.30 -16.07
C GLU A 239 -10.17 -2.10 -17.10
N ASP A 240 -10.23 -1.04 -17.89
CA ASP A 240 -9.16 -0.72 -18.85
C ASP A 240 -7.86 -0.33 -18.15
N ILE A 241 -7.95 0.40 -17.03
CA ILE A 241 -6.77 0.75 -16.23
C ILE A 241 -6.12 -0.51 -15.67
N PHE A 242 -6.91 -1.40 -15.05
CA PHE A 242 -6.38 -2.66 -14.53
C PHE A 242 -5.77 -3.52 -15.63
N ARG A 243 -6.41 -3.62 -16.79
CA ARG A 243 -5.83 -4.31 -17.96
C ARG A 243 -4.51 -3.69 -18.41
N SER A 244 -4.40 -2.37 -18.37
CA SER A 244 -3.16 -1.68 -18.71
C SER A 244 -2.04 -1.99 -17.71
N PHE A 245 -2.33 -2.03 -16.41
CA PHE A 245 -1.35 -2.43 -15.39
C PHE A 245 -0.92 -3.88 -15.57
N VAL A 246 -1.87 -4.79 -15.78
CA VAL A 246 -1.60 -6.20 -16.06
C VAL A 246 -0.71 -6.36 -17.30
N ALA A 247 -1.03 -5.66 -18.39
CA ALA A 247 -0.26 -5.74 -19.64
C ALA A 247 1.18 -5.22 -19.50
N GLN A 248 1.45 -4.38 -18.52
CA GLN A 248 2.76 -3.80 -18.23
C GLN A 248 3.47 -4.46 -17.04
N ASP A 249 2.91 -5.51 -16.49
CA ASP A 249 3.44 -6.20 -15.30
C ASP A 249 3.62 -5.25 -14.09
N MET A 250 2.66 -4.34 -13.91
CA MET A 250 2.70 -3.30 -12.89
C MET A 250 1.96 -3.73 -11.62
N PRO A 251 2.39 -3.29 -10.43
CA PRO A 251 1.64 -3.51 -9.21
C PRO A 251 0.31 -2.77 -9.23
N ILE A 252 -0.71 -3.39 -8.66
CA ILE A 252 -2.04 -2.80 -8.52
C ILE A 252 -2.28 -2.57 -7.02
N ILE A 253 -2.47 -1.33 -6.61
CA ILE A 253 -3.00 -0.98 -5.29
C ILE A 253 -4.46 -0.65 -5.45
N TYR A 254 -5.27 -1.39 -4.73
CA TYR A 254 -6.71 -1.21 -4.71
C TYR A 254 -7.18 -1.01 -3.27
N PHE A 255 -8.10 -0.08 -3.09
CA PHE A 255 -8.80 0.12 -1.83
C PHE A 255 -10.31 0.18 -2.09
N GLU A 256 -11.10 -0.14 -1.08
CA GLU A 256 -12.55 -0.07 -1.15
C GLU A 256 -13.14 0.31 0.20
N HIS A 257 -14.21 1.06 0.15
CA HIS A 257 -15.11 1.27 1.27
C HIS A 257 -16.08 0.10 1.34
N ILE A 258 -15.94 -0.75 2.33
CA ILE A 258 -16.77 -1.96 2.44
C ILE A 258 -18.15 -1.71 3.05
N GLU A 259 -18.33 -0.63 3.80
CA GLU A 259 -19.59 -0.29 4.46
C GLU A 259 -20.79 -0.15 3.50
N PRO A 260 -20.65 0.35 2.25
CA PRO A 260 -21.78 0.42 1.32
C PRO A 260 -22.31 -0.93 0.85
N PHE A 261 -21.53 -2.01 1.04
CA PHE A 261 -21.95 -3.35 0.63
C PHE A 261 -22.85 -4.03 1.67
N PHE A 262 -22.89 -3.54 2.90
CA PHE A 262 -23.66 -4.15 3.98
C PHE A 262 -24.91 -3.34 4.34
N PRO A 263 -26.02 -4.03 4.68
CA PRO A 263 -26.23 -5.49 4.60
C PRO A 263 -26.72 -5.95 3.21
N SER A 264 -27.07 -5.03 2.30
CA SER A 264 -27.92 -5.34 1.12
C SER A 264 -27.14 -5.68 -0.16
N ARG A 265 -25.87 -5.29 -0.27
CA ARG A 265 -25.05 -5.44 -1.49
C ARG A 265 -23.90 -6.43 -1.35
N THR A 266 -24.05 -7.43 -0.48
CA THR A 266 -22.99 -8.43 -0.22
C THR A 266 -22.63 -9.26 -1.44
N ASN A 267 -23.53 -9.39 -2.43
CA ASN A 267 -23.21 -10.08 -3.68
C ASN A 267 -22.15 -9.32 -4.49
N GLU A 268 -22.19 -7.99 -4.51
CA GLU A 268 -21.19 -7.18 -5.20
C GLU A 268 -19.81 -7.38 -4.58
N LEU A 269 -19.72 -7.48 -3.25
CA LEU A 269 -18.46 -7.79 -2.57
C LEU A 269 -17.90 -9.16 -3.00
N ARG A 270 -18.75 -10.16 -3.20
CA ARG A 270 -18.34 -11.47 -3.71
C ARG A 270 -17.86 -11.39 -5.17
N GLU A 271 -18.48 -10.55 -6.00
CA GLU A 271 -18.05 -10.32 -7.38
C GLU A 271 -16.68 -9.65 -7.42
N PHE A 272 -16.41 -8.70 -6.52
CA PHE A 272 -15.09 -8.11 -6.34
C PHE A 272 -14.06 -9.17 -5.96
N ALA A 273 -14.34 -9.98 -4.95
CA ALA A 273 -13.44 -11.04 -4.52
C ALA A 273 -13.13 -12.02 -5.66
N ALA A 274 -14.16 -12.42 -6.42
CA ALA A 274 -14.00 -13.30 -7.57
C ALA A 274 -13.16 -12.65 -8.70
N TYR A 275 -13.31 -11.35 -8.93
CA TYR A 275 -12.51 -10.62 -9.90
C TYR A 275 -11.02 -10.59 -9.53
N PHE A 276 -10.69 -10.32 -8.27
CA PHE A 276 -9.29 -10.35 -7.81
C PHE A 276 -8.72 -11.76 -7.81
N ASP A 277 -9.51 -12.76 -7.47
CA ASP A 277 -9.07 -14.16 -7.56
C ASP A 277 -8.76 -14.55 -9.01
N LYS A 278 -9.56 -14.08 -9.95
CA LYS A 278 -9.30 -14.23 -11.40
C LYS A 278 -7.99 -13.55 -11.82
N LEU A 279 -7.74 -12.30 -11.39
CA LEU A 279 -6.46 -11.64 -11.65
C LEU A 279 -5.28 -12.44 -11.11
N ARG A 280 -5.39 -12.97 -9.92
CA ARG A 280 -4.37 -13.81 -9.30
C ARG A 280 -4.10 -15.08 -10.11
N THR A 281 -5.16 -15.76 -10.55
CA THR A 281 -5.04 -17.06 -11.24
C THR A 281 -4.63 -16.92 -12.71
N GLU A 282 -5.17 -15.94 -13.43
CA GLU A 282 -4.90 -15.74 -14.86
C GLU A 282 -3.59 -14.99 -15.13
N HIS A 283 -3.19 -14.09 -14.21
CA HIS A 283 -2.02 -13.23 -14.42
C HIS A 283 -0.91 -13.43 -13.38
N ASP A 284 -1.09 -14.42 -12.51
CA ASP A 284 -0.06 -14.84 -11.56
C ASP A 284 0.33 -13.74 -10.53
N TYR A 285 -0.62 -12.86 -10.16
CA TYR A 285 -0.42 -11.86 -9.12
C TYR A 285 -0.34 -12.46 -7.73
N ASN A 286 0.56 -11.94 -6.90
CA ASN A 286 0.55 -12.17 -5.46
C ASN A 286 -0.29 -11.09 -4.77
N PHE A 287 -1.10 -11.47 -3.79
CA PHE A 287 -1.71 -10.51 -2.88
C PHE A 287 -0.73 -10.17 -1.76
N VAL A 288 -0.61 -8.88 -1.49
CA VAL A 288 0.20 -8.32 -0.42
C VAL A 288 -0.60 -7.23 0.28
N SER A 289 -0.33 -6.99 1.56
CA SER A 289 -0.84 -5.80 2.23
C SER A 289 -0.07 -4.54 1.77
N GLU A 290 -0.64 -3.36 1.96
CA GLU A 290 0.07 -2.12 1.66
C GLU A 290 1.39 -1.99 2.44
N PRO A 291 1.46 -2.28 3.75
CA PRO A 291 2.74 -2.29 4.46
C PRO A 291 3.77 -3.27 3.92
N GLN A 292 3.35 -4.48 3.51
CA GLN A 292 4.24 -5.45 2.86
C GLN A 292 4.77 -4.91 1.53
N MET A 293 3.90 -4.33 0.72
CA MET A 293 4.29 -3.70 -0.53
C MET A 293 5.26 -2.53 -0.29
N ALA A 294 4.96 -1.67 0.68
CA ALA A 294 5.81 -0.54 1.02
C ALA A 294 7.21 -0.99 1.45
N ARG A 295 7.31 -2.00 2.35
CA ARG A 295 8.60 -2.58 2.77
C ARG A 295 9.39 -3.16 1.59
N SER A 296 8.70 -3.87 0.70
CA SER A 296 9.33 -4.47 -0.47
C SER A 296 9.88 -3.41 -1.43
N PHE A 297 9.09 -2.38 -1.74
CA PHE A 297 9.55 -1.29 -2.61
C PHE A 297 10.65 -0.45 -1.98
N LEU A 298 10.56 -0.13 -0.69
CA LEU A 298 11.61 0.63 -0.01
C LEU A 298 12.94 -0.15 -0.04
N THR A 299 12.90 -1.46 0.19
CA THR A 299 14.08 -2.32 0.05
C THR A 299 14.62 -2.30 -1.37
N ALA A 300 13.77 -2.51 -2.38
CA ALA A 300 14.18 -2.55 -3.79
C ALA A 300 14.76 -1.22 -4.28
N LEU A 301 14.22 -0.09 -3.83
CA LEU A 301 14.67 1.25 -4.21
C LEU A 301 15.99 1.67 -3.54
N THR A 302 16.31 1.11 -2.37
CA THR A 302 17.45 1.59 -1.55
C THR A 302 18.58 0.58 -1.43
N ALA A 303 18.33 -0.71 -1.65
CA ALA A 303 19.38 -1.72 -1.74
C ALA A 303 20.21 -1.55 -3.02
N ARG A 304 21.42 -2.08 -3.00
CA ARG A 304 22.33 -2.08 -4.14
C ARG A 304 22.70 -3.50 -4.52
N VAL A 305 22.99 -3.72 -5.81
CA VAL A 305 23.50 -5.00 -6.31
C VAL A 305 24.81 -4.75 -7.04
N THR A 306 25.87 -5.41 -6.59
CA THR A 306 27.15 -5.43 -7.30
C THR A 306 27.23 -6.68 -8.17
N VAL A 307 27.56 -6.49 -9.44
CA VAL A 307 27.75 -7.59 -10.41
C VAL A 307 29.24 -7.78 -10.65
N GLU A 308 29.77 -8.94 -10.24
CA GLU A 308 31.15 -9.33 -10.49
C GLU A 308 31.19 -10.36 -11.62
N ARG A 309 32.07 -10.14 -12.58
CA ARG A 309 32.35 -11.10 -13.67
C ARG A 309 33.66 -11.83 -13.40
N SER A 310 33.64 -13.14 -13.42
CA SER A 310 34.86 -13.94 -13.27
C SER A 310 35.45 -14.33 -14.63
N TRP A 311 36.26 -13.45 -15.19
CA TRP A 311 37.01 -13.74 -16.41
C TRP A 311 38.00 -14.89 -16.24
N ALA A 312 38.57 -15.06 -15.05
CA ALA A 312 39.48 -16.16 -14.75
C ALA A 312 38.77 -17.51 -14.82
N ALA A 313 37.57 -17.64 -14.26
CA ALA A 313 36.73 -18.84 -14.38
C ALA A 313 36.36 -19.11 -15.84
N PHE A 314 35.99 -18.09 -16.60
CA PHE A 314 35.71 -18.18 -18.02
C PHE A 314 36.90 -18.75 -18.82
N LEU A 315 38.10 -18.22 -18.59
CA LEU A 315 39.29 -18.68 -19.28
C LEU A 315 39.70 -20.12 -18.88
N GLN A 316 39.58 -20.47 -17.60
CA GLN A 316 39.83 -21.83 -17.13
C GLN A 316 38.88 -22.85 -17.75
N ASP A 317 37.59 -22.52 -17.83
CA ASP A 317 36.62 -23.42 -18.43
C ASP A 317 36.81 -23.55 -19.93
N LYS A 318 37.15 -22.47 -20.63
CA LYS A 318 37.54 -22.51 -22.04
C LYS A 318 38.78 -23.36 -22.29
N LEU A 319 39.76 -23.30 -21.40
CA LEU A 319 40.96 -24.12 -21.49
C LEU A 319 40.65 -25.61 -21.26
N LYS A 320 39.78 -25.91 -20.29
CA LYS A 320 39.29 -27.28 -20.06
C LYS A 320 38.52 -27.82 -21.25
N ASP A 321 37.61 -27.04 -21.84
CA ASP A 321 36.85 -27.43 -23.03
C ASP A 321 37.78 -27.75 -24.21
N LEU A 322 38.80 -26.94 -24.40
CA LEU A 322 39.81 -27.15 -25.44
C LEU A 322 40.65 -28.41 -25.20
N LEU A 323 41.08 -28.66 -23.96
CA LEU A 323 41.94 -29.77 -23.59
C LEU A 323 41.19 -31.10 -23.48
N LEU A 324 39.92 -31.07 -23.04
CA LEU A 324 39.11 -32.26 -22.80
C LEU A 324 38.15 -32.58 -23.94
N GLY A 325 38.10 -31.75 -24.98
CA GLY A 325 37.18 -31.92 -26.11
C GLY A 325 35.71 -31.84 -25.71
N THR A 326 35.42 -31.25 -24.55
CA THR A 326 34.03 -31.08 -24.07
C THR A 326 33.40 -29.93 -24.82
N LYS A 327 32.26 -30.19 -25.48
CA LYS A 327 31.46 -29.15 -26.18
C LYS A 327 30.57 -28.37 -25.24
N ASN A 328 30.98 -28.13 -24.02
CA ASN A 328 30.26 -27.29 -23.11
C ASN A 328 30.50 -25.83 -23.53
N GLY A 329 29.46 -25.09 -23.81
CA GLY A 329 29.57 -23.70 -24.29
C GLY A 329 30.33 -22.78 -23.33
N PRO A 330 30.54 -21.51 -23.71
CA PRO A 330 31.32 -20.59 -22.91
C PRO A 330 30.71 -20.37 -21.53
N HIS A 331 31.50 -20.55 -20.49
CA HIS A 331 31.10 -20.43 -19.10
C HIS A 331 31.30 -18.98 -18.63
N LEU A 332 30.24 -18.23 -18.58
CA LEU A 332 30.23 -16.90 -17.95
C LEU A 332 29.61 -17.03 -16.57
N SER A 333 30.38 -16.91 -15.52
CA SER A 333 29.82 -16.82 -14.19
C SER A 333 29.63 -15.34 -13.77
N LEU A 334 28.42 -15.02 -13.35
CA LEU A 334 28.06 -13.73 -12.80
C LEU A 334 27.83 -13.92 -11.31
N ARG A 335 28.53 -13.19 -10.47
CA ARG A 335 28.29 -13.15 -9.05
C ARG A 335 27.53 -11.88 -8.70
N LEU A 336 26.30 -12.06 -8.22
CA LEU A 336 25.43 -11.00 -7.77
C LEU A 336 25.58 -10.87 -6.25
N LYS A 337 25.95 -9.70 -5.78
CA LYS A 337 26.11 -9.42 -4.34
C LYS A 337 25.13 -8.34 -3.93
N PRO A 338 24.08 -8.67 -3.17
CA PRO A 338 23.21 -7.68 -2.60
C PRO A 338 23.90 -6.93 -1.45
N ASP A 339 23.69 -5.64 -1.38
CA ASP A 339 24.06 -4.77 -0.27
C ASP A 339 22.84 -4.07 0.26
N PHE A 340 22.43 -4.42 1.47
CA PHE A 340 21.28 -3.87 2.18
C PHE A 340 21.66 -2.76 3.17
N SER A 341 22.91 -2.33 3.21
CA SER A 341 23.37 -1.32 4.18
C SER A 341 22.69 0.04 4.01
N GLY A 342 22.22 0.33 2.80
CA GLY A 342 21.47 1.55 2.49
C GLY A 342 19.96 1.47 2.76
N VAL A 343 19.45 0.30 3.16
CA VAL A 343 18.00 0.12 3.39
C VAL A 343 17.63 0.74 4.74
N PRO A 344 16.68 1.67 4.77
CA PRO A 344 16.20 2.26 6.00
C PRO A 344 15.64 1.23 6.99
N SER A 345 15.85 1.46 8.28
CA SER A 345 15.39 0.55 9.34
C SER A 345 13.89 0.31 9.34
N GLN A 346 13.12 1.29 8.85
CA GLN A 346 11.67 1.21 8.70
C GLN A 346 11.22 0.05 7.79
N ALA A 347 12.00 -0.26 6.76
CA ALA A 347 11.70 -1.39 5.86
C ALA A 347 11.92 -2.77 6.50
N GLY A 348 12.72 -2.85 7.57
CA GLY A 348 13.06 -4.14 8.18
C GLY A 348 13.84 -5.08 7.26
N VAL A 349 14.50 -4.57 6.22
CA VAL A 349 15.25 -5.30 5.19
C VAL A 349 14.47 -6.50 4.62
N TYR A 350 13.58 -6.21 3.69
CA TYR A 350 12.74 -7.20 3.02
C TYR A 350 13.52 -7.94 1.92
N ARG A 351 14.42 -8.84 2.29
CA ARG A 351 15.45 -9.46 1.41
C ARG A 351 14.86 -10.14 0.18
N THR A 352 13.71 -10.78 0.31
CA THR A 352 13.05 -11.46 -0.82
C THR A 352 12.42 -10.51 -1.84
N ALA A 353 12.33 -9.22 -1.53
CA ALA A 353 11.87 -8.21 -2.47
C ALA A 353 12.96 -7.75 -3.44
N LEU A 354 14.24 -8.02 -3.14
CA LEU A 354 15.32 -7.65 -4.04
C LEU A 354 15.49 -8.74 -5.10
N GLY A 355 15.00 -8.47 -6.29
CA GLY A 355 15.12 -9.30 -7.46
C GLY A 355 15.95 -8.63 -8.56
N VAL A 356 16.60 -9.43 -9.39
CA VAL A 356 17.31 -8.98 -10.59
C VAL A 356 16.78 -9.77 -11.78
N SER A 357 16.34 -9.06 -12.82
CA SER A 357 16.04 -9.72 -14.09
C SER A 357 17.30 -9.75 -14.99
N VAL A 358 17.56 -10.89 -15.57
CA VAL A 358 18.62 -11.07 -16.56
C VAL A 358 17.97 -11.28 -17.92
N GLU A 359 18.08 -10.27 -18.78
CA GLU A 359 17.58 -10.39 -20.15
C GLU A 359 18.51 -11.25 -20.98
N ARG A 360 17.94 -12.22 -21.66
CA ARG A 360 18.64 -13.08 -22.60
C ARG A 360 18.55 -12.45 -24.00
N GLY A 361 19.40 -11.47 -24.28
CA GLY A 361 19.48 -10.89 -25.62
C GLY A 361 19.94 -11.91 -26.66
N GLU A 362 19.65 -11.69 -27.95
CA GLU A 362 20.03 -12.59 -29.04
C GLU A 362 21.53 -12.90 -29.08
N ARG A 363 22.41 -11.97 -28.70
CA ARG A 363 23.83 -12.17 -28.53
C ARG A 363 24.23 -13.01 -27.32
N LEU A 364 23.39 -13.07 -26.30
CA LEU A 364 23.50 -13.93 -25.13
C LEU A 364 22.79 -15.27 -25.32
N ALA A 365 22.03 -15.48 -26.40
CA ALA A 365 21.47 -16.79 -26.73
C ALA A 365 22.54 -17.87 -26.97
N LEU A 366 23.74 -17.47 -27.36
CA LEU A 366 24.91 -18.33 -27.35
C LEU A 366 25.41 -18.66 -25.93
N TYR A 367 24.98 -17.89 -24.94
CA TYR A 367 25.40 -18.00 -23.56
C TYR A 367 24.12 -18.00 -22.68
N ARG A 368 23.52 -19.15 -22.59
CA ARG A 368 22.35 -19.29 -21.70
C ARG A 368 22.79 -19.14 -20.25
N VAL A 369 22.44 -18.02 -19.61
CA VAL A 369 22.68 -17.83 -18.19
C VAL A 369 21.76 -18.77 -17.44
N GLY A 370 22.33 -19.68 -16.67
CA GLY A 370 21.60 -20.60 -15.79
C GLY A 370 21.53 -20.08 -14.36
N THR A 371 20.66 -20.68 -13.57
CA THR A 371 20.34 -20.26 -12.19
C THR A 371 21.47 -20.45 -11.18
N GLY A 372 22.53 -21.20 -11.56
CA GLY A 372 23.69 -21.41 -10.70
C GLY A 372 23.34 -21.97 -9.32
N ASP A 373 23.66 -21.20 -8.26
CA ASP A 373 23.37 -21.54 -6.86
C ASP A 373 22.16 -20.81 -6.27
N ALA A 374 21.35 -20.12 -7.12
CA ALA A 374 20.15 -19.43 -6.67
C ALA A 374 19.10 -20.43 -6.13
N ASP A 375 18.45 -20.06 -5.04
CA ASP A 375 17.33 -20.81 -4.46
C ASP A 375 15.98 -20.19 -4.80
N ILE A 376 15.97 -18.91 -5.16
CA ILE A 376 14.81 -18.11 -5.50
C ILE A 376 14.96 -17.68 -6.95
N TYR A 377 14.19 -18.24 -7.85
CA TYR A 377 14.22 -17.85 -9.25
C TYR A 377 12.96 -18.26 -10.01
N ASP A 378 12.69 -17.56 -11.10
CA ASP A 378 11.64 -17.86 -12.06
C ASP A 378 12.13 -17.55 -13.48
N GLU A 379 11.71 -18.33 -14.46
CA GLU A 379 12.03 -18.13 -15.88
C GLU A 379 10.74 -17.82 -16.65
N ARG A 380 10.56 -16.56 -17.04
CA ARG A 380 9.38 -16.11 -17.80
C ARG A 380 9.80 -15.21 -18.95
N ASP A 381 9.12 -15.31 -20.08
CA ASP A 381 9.26 -14.41 -21.24
C ASP A 381 10.71 -14.20 -21.71
N GLY A 382 11.53 -15.26 -21.65
CA GLY A 382 12.92 -15.18 -22.02
C GLY A 382 13.83 -14.45 -21.02
N LYS A 383 13.30 -14.11 -19.84
CA LYS A 383 14.03 -13.50 -18.74
C LYS A 383 14.21 -14.51 -17.60
N LEU A 384 15.33 -14.43 -16.92
CA LEU A 384 15.58 -15.10 -15.65
C LEU A 384 15.45 -14.09 -14.52
N PHE A 385 14.46 -14.28 -13.64
CA PHE A 385 14.27 -13.51 -12.43
C PHE A 385 14.94 -14.23 -11.27
N VAL A 386 15.79 -13.55 -10.51
CA VAL A 386 16.55 -14.13 -9.39
C VAL A 386 16.32 -13.29 -8.15
N GLY A 387 15.85 -13.91 -7.08
CA GLY A 387 15.78 -13.29 -5.75
C GLY A 387 17.16 -13.29 -5.07
N LEU A 388 17.51 -12.17 -4.46
CA LEU A 388 18.83 -11.96 -3.85
C LEU A 388 18.72 -11.80 -2.32
N ASP A 389 18.41 -12.86 -1.62
CA ASP A 389 18.49 -12.92 -0.15
C ASP A 389 19.95 -13.01 0.38
N ARG A 390 20.84 -13.46 -0.46
CA ARG A 390 22.29 -13.66 -0.23
C ARG A 390 23.08 -13.45 -1.53
N PRO A 391 24.43 -13.43 -1.49
CA PRO A 391 25.23 -13.48 -2.71
C PRO A 391 24.92 -14.75 -3.51
N VAL A 392 24.62 -14.57 -4.79
CA VAL A 392 24.26 -15.65 -5.74
C VAL A 392 25.24 -15.67 -6.89
N THR A 393 25.68 -16.86 -7.30
CA THR A 393 26.52 -17.07 -8.49
C THR A 393 25.69 -17.72 -9.59
N LEU A 394 25.41 -16.98 -10.66
CA LEU A 394 24.79 -17.50 -11.88
C LEU A 394 25.85 -18.10 -12.78
N GLY A 395 25.56 -19.24 -13.40
CA GLY A 395 26.44 -19.92 -14.34
C GLY A 395 25.84 -19.96 -15.75
N VAL A 396 26.63 -20.48 -16.71
CA VAL A 396 26.19 -20.66 -18.10
C VAL A 396 25.64 -22.06 -18.36
N HIS A 397 25.58 -22.88 -17.35
CA HIS A 397 25.01 -24.22 -17.46
C HIS A 397 23.47 -24.12 -17.45
N PRO A 398 22.77 -25.08 -18.07
CA PRO A 398 21.33 -25.22 -17.91
C PRO A 398 20.95 -25.20 -16.43
N SER A 399 19.88 -24.56 -16.12
CA SER A 399 19.36 -24.58 -14.76
C SER A 399 19.11 -26.03 -14.33
N PRO A 400 19.67 -26.47 -13.20
CA PRO A 400 19.42 -27.83 -12.74
C PRO A 400 17.91 -27.94 -12.40
N ASP A 401 17.32 -29.07 -12.78
CA ASP A 401 15.97 -29.40 -12.41
C ASP A 401 15.93 -29.78 -10.92
N ARG A 402 15.52 -28.83 -10.08
CA ARG A 402 15.59 -28.95 -8.61
C ARG A 402 14.51 -28.14 -7.92
N LEU A 403 14.26 -28.49 -6.66
CA LEU A 403 13.41 -27.70 -5.78
C LEU A 403 13.92 -26.24 -5.70
N HIS A 404 13.03 -25.27 -5.92
CA HIS A 404 13.31 -23.86 -5.75
C HIS A 404 12.05 -23.05 -5.44
N LEU A 405 12.24 -21.87 -4.87
CA LEU A 405 11.18 -20.92 -4.62
C LEU A 405 10.95 -20.09 -5.88
N LEU A 406 9.76 -20.14 -6.44
CA LEU A 406 9.35 -19.30 -7.56
C LEU A 406 9.03 -17.88 -7.08
N ARG A 407 8.28 -17.76 -5.99
CA ARG A 407 7.88 -16.47 -5.41
C ARG A 407 7.39 -16.60 -3.99
N SER A 408 7.35 -15.47 -3.31
CA SER A 408 6.76 -15.28 -1.99
C SER A 408 6.19 -13.87 -1.86
N ASN A 409 5.10 -13.72 -1.12
CA ASN A 409 4.58 -12.40 -0.74
C ASN A 409 5.17 -11.89 0.60
N VAL A 410 5.95 -12.71 1.29
CA VAL A 410 6.58 -12.39 2.57
C VAL A 410 8.09 -12.66 2.52
N PRO A 411 8.90 -12.08 3.42
CA PRO A 411 10.30 -12.44 3.56
C PRO A 411 10.46 -13.90 3.94
N VAL A 412 11.28 -14.65 3.20
CA VAL A 412 11.56 -16.06 3.45
C VAL A 412 13.03 -16.27 3.74
N THR A 413 13.31 -16.98 4.84
CA THR A 413 14.64 -17.53 5.08
C THR A 413 14.65 -19.00 4.74
N ILE A 414 15.58 -19.43 3.89
CA ILE A 414 15.70 -20.81 3.41
C ILE A 414 16.84 -21.52 4.13
N GLU A 415 16.53 -22.58 4.88
CA GLU A 415 17.51 -23.47 5.48
C GLU A 415 17.45 -24.84 4.79
N ARG A 416 18.62 -25.40 4.46
CA ARG A 416 18.73 -26.74 3.86
C ARG A 416 19.24 -27.75 4.88
N SER A 417 18.56 -28.86 5.04
CA SER A 417 19.08 -29.98 5.83
C SER A 417 20.18 -30.71 5.05
N GLY A 418 21.43 -30.55 5.49
CA GLY A 418 22.59 -31.18 4.87
C GLY A 418 23.64 -30.13 4.50
N GLY A 419 24.54 -29.84 5.40
CA GLY A 419 25.55 -28.79 5.44
C GLY A 419 26.04 -28.21 4.11
N SER A 420 26.61 -27.04 4.15
CA SER A 420 27.11 -26.19 3.05
C SER A 420 28.11 -26.84 2.07
N GLY A 421 28.18 -28.17 2.00
CA GLY A 421 29.09 -28.96 1.21
C GLY A 421 28.45 -30.10 0.39
N ALA A 422 27.13 -30.30 0.45
CA ALA A 422 26.51 -31.33 -0.39
C ALA A 422 26.52 -30.88 -1.86
N ARG A 423 27.35 -31.56 -2.68
CA ARG A 423 27.42 -31.35 -4.13
C ARG A 423 26.01 -31.48 -4.72
N ALA A 424 25.59 -30.47 -5.47
CA ALA A 424 24.45 -30.55 -6.36
C ALA A 424 24.61 -31.75 -7.31
N GLY A 425 23.98 -32.87 -6.99
CA GLY A 425 24.15 -34.08 -7.78
C GLY A 425 23.74 -35.40 -7.11
N ALA A 426 23.43 -35.40 -5.81
CA ALA A 426 22.87 -36.56 -5.15
C ALA A 426 21.35 -36.63 -5.41
N ALA A 427 20.87 -37.76 -5.93
CA ALA A 427 19.50 -38.04 -6.29
C ALA A 427 18.49 -38.12 -5.10
N GLY A 428 18.86 -37.65 -3.93
CA GLY A 428 18.03 -37.49 -2.76
C GLY A 428 17.96 -36.00 -2.43
N GLY A 429 16.89 -35.31 -2.83
CA GLY A 429 16.75 -33.87 -2.61
C GLY A 429 16.83 -33.54 -1.11
N ALA A 430 17.60 -32.49 -0.78
CA ALA A 430 17.67 -32.01 0.59
C ALA A 430 16.30 -31.50 1.05
N ALA A 431 15.90 -31.81 2.27
CA ALA A 431 14.72 -31.18 2.84
C ALA A 431 14.99 -29.70 3.18
N TRP A 432 14.00 -28.86 2.95
CA TRP A 432 14.04 -27.43 3.21
C TRP A 432 13.24 -27.06 4.45
N THR A 433 13.73 -26.12 5.19
CA THR A 433 12.98 -25.40 6.20
C THR A 433 12.86 -23.95 5.75
N LEU A 434 11.63 -23.50 5.57
CA LEU A 434 11.28 -22.17 5.10
C LEU A 434 10.68 -21.40 6.27
N HIS A 435 11.32 -20.32 6.71
CA HIS A 435 10.79 -19.41 7.70
C HIS A 435 10.11 -18.26 6.97
N LEU A 436 8.79 -18.19 7.07
CA LEU A 436 7.98 -17.10 6.55
C LEU A 436 7.91 -16.02 7.64
N ASN A 437 8.65 -14.92 7.42
CA ASN A 437 8.99 -13.96 8.47
C ASN A 437 8.08 -12.73 8.46
N ASP A 438 6.78 -12.93 8.33
CA ASP A 438 5.78 -11.87 8.44
C ASP A 438 4.48 -12.44 9.00
N ALA A 439 3.48 -11.58 9.24
CA ALA A 439 2.16 -11.96 9.70
C ALA A 439 1.12 -11.69 8.59
N GLY A 440 -0.10 -12.16 8.79
CA GLY A 440 -1.21 -12.03 7.86
C GLY A 440 -1.28 -13.17 6.87
N MET A 441 -1.64 -12.87 5.62
CA MET A 441 -1.61 -13.86 4.55
C MET A 441 -0.17 -14.08 4.07
N GLN A 442 0.33 -15.28 4.28
CA GLN A 442 1.67 -15.70 3.84
C GLN A 442 1.50 -16.73 2.74
N GLN A 443 2.03 -16.44 1.56
CA GLN A 443 1.92 -17.34 0.43
C GLN A 443 3.27 -17.50 -0.26
N ILE A 444 3.64 -18.76 -0.49
CA ILE A 444 4.80 -19.14 -1.27
C ILE A 444 4.40 -20.07 -2.41
N LYS A 445 5.09 -19.98 -3.54
CA LYS A 445 4.98 -20.93 -4.64
C LYS A 445 6.34 -21.56 -4.90
N LEU A 446 6.38 -22.87 -4.86
CA LEU A 446 7.56 -23.68 -5.06
C LEU A 446 7.46 -24.46 -6.37
N TYR A 447 8.57 -24.61 -7.05
CA TYR A 447 8.72 -25.64 -8.08
C TYR A 447 9.42 -26.85 -7.49
N SER A 448 8.96 -28.05 -7.82
CA SER A 448 9.62 -29.30 -7.43
C SER A 448 9.48 -30.35 -8.52
N PRO A 449 10.61 -30.86 -9.08
CA PRO A 449 10.58 -31.90 -10.11
C PRO A 449 10.09 -33.25 -9.61
N GLN A 450 10.03 -33.43 -8.30
CA GLN A 450 9.54 -34.63 -7.62
C GLN A 450 8.45 -34.27 -6.61
N PRO A 451 7.53 -35.18 -6.31
CA PRO A 451 6.56 -34.94 -5.26
C PRO A 451 7.23 -34.63 -3.92
N VAL A 452 6.72 -33.61 -3.22
CA VAL A 452 7.22 -33.20 -1.91
C VAL A 452 6.13 -33.25 -0.86
N ASP A 453 6.51 -33.59 0.36
CA ASP A 453 5.67 -33.39 1.55
C ASP A 453 5.91 -32.01 2.12
N VAL A 454 4.82 -31.32 2.44
CA VAL A 454 4.82 -29.96 2.99
C VAL A 454 4.06 -29.99 4.30
N GLN A 455 4.67 -29.49 5.37
CA GLN A 455 4.11 -29.51 6.72
C GLN A 455 4.50 -28.23 7.47
N ALA A 456 3.59 -27.73 8.32
CA ALA A 456 3.97 -26.70 9.29
C ALA A 456 4.85 -27.34 10.37
N ALA A 457 5.92 -26.65 10.74
CA ALA A 457 6.75 -27.04 11.87
C ALA A 457 6.16 -26.53 13.20
N ASP A 458 5.40 -25.46 13.15
CA ASP A 458 4.81 -24.81 14.30
C ASP A 458 3.51 -25.50 14.70
N ALA A 459 3.36 -25.81 15.99
CA ALA A 459 2.19 -26.52 16.50
C ALA A 459 0.91 -25.69 16.32
N GLY A 460 -0.09 -26.29 15.68
CA GLY A 460 -1.40 -25.67 15.47
C GLY A 460 -1.49 -24.77 14.24
N ALA A 461 -0.38 -24.51 13.55
CA ALA A 461 -0.43 -23.76 12.29
C ALA A 461 -1.09 -24.60 11.19
N GLN A 462 -2.05 -23.99 10.49
CA GLN A 462 -2.76 -24.62 9.37
C GLN A 462 -2.20 -24.10 8.05
N LEU A 463 -1.93 -25.00 7.12
CA LEU A 463 -1.49 -24.70 5.77
C LEU A 463 -2.57 -25.12 4.77
N ASP A 464 -2.91 -24.22 3.88
CA ASP A 464 -3.60 -24.58 2.64
C ASP A 464 -2.55 -24.91 1.58
N ILE A 465 -2.61 -26.11 1.00
CA ILE A 465 -1.60 -26.61 0.07
C ILE A 465 -2.28 -26.99 -1.22
N GLN A 466 -2.00 -26.22 -2.25
CA GLN A 466 -2.48 -26.46 -3.62
C GLN A 466 -1.33 -27.00 -4.48
N ARG A 467 -1.60 -28.07 -5.24
CA ARG A 467 -0.61 -28.73 -6.09
C ARG A 467 -1.06 -28.67 -7.53
N ASP A 468 -0.13 -28.37 -8.39
CA ASP A 468 -0.26 -28.51 -9.83
C ASP A 468 0.81 -29.50 -10.30
N ASP A 469 0.40 -30.73 -10.54
CA ASP A 469 1.31 -31.81 -10.92
C ASP A 469 1.82 -31.64 -12.36
N GLU A 470 1.07 -30.97 -13.23
CA GLU A 470 1.48 -30.68 -14.61
C GLU A 470 2.59 -29.61 -14.65
N ALA A 471 2.41 -28.55 -13.88
CA ALA A 471 3.38 -27.49 -13.74
C ALA A 471 4.51 -27.80 -12.73
N HIS A 472 4.45 -28.93 -12.04
CA HIS A 472 5.35 -29.30 -10.94
C HIS A 472 5.44 -28.23 -9.85
N THR A 473 4.32 -27.57 -9.52
CA THR A 473 4.31 -26.49 -8.53
C THR A 473 3.47 -26.83 -7.29
N VAL A 474 3.89 -26.24 -6.18
CA VAL A 474 3.17 -26.32 -4.90
C VAL A 474 3.02 -24.90 -4.36
N THR A 475 1.75 -24.48 -4.21
CA THR A 475 1.42 -23.22 -3.54
C THR A 475 1.02 -23.52 -2.10
N VAL A 476 1.65 -22.86 -1.16
CA VAL A 476 1.40 -22.98 0.28
C VAL A 476 0.92 -21.65 0.79
N THR A 477 -0.25 -21.63 1.41
CA THR A 477 -0.84 -20.43 2.01
C THR A 477 -1.07 -20.65 3.50
N HIS A 478 -0.72 -19.68 4.30
CA HIS A 478 -0.99 -19.60 5.73
C HIS A 478 -1.61 -18.26 6.08
N TYR A 479 -2.53 -18.25 7.03
CA TYR A 479 -3.12 -17.03 7.61
C TYR A 479 -2.82 -17.01 9.10
N GLY A 480 -2.08 -16.01 9.56
CA GLY A 480 -1.75 -15.87 10.96
C GLY A 480 -0.37 -15.25 11.22
N PRO A 481 0.24 -15.51 12.37
CA PRO A 481 1.60 -15.08 12.68
C PRO A 481 2.63 -15.77 11.77
N ALA A 482 3.88 -15.33 11.84
CA ALA A 482 5.00 -15.95 11.13
C ALA A 482 5.00 -17.48 11.34
N VAL A 483 5.25 -18.23 10.27
CA VAL A 483 5.21 -19.71 10.30
C VAL A 483 6.45 -20.33 9.67
N THR A 484 6.83 -21.49 10.19
CA THR A 484 7.90 -22.32 9.66
C THR A 484 7.32 -23.49 8.87
N VAL A 485 7.70 -23.62 7.61
CA VAL A 485 7.25 -24.67 6.70
C VAL A 485 8.40 -25.62 6.37
N ARG A 486 8.17 -26.92 6.55
CA ARG A 486 9.10 -27.99 6.13
C ARG A 486 8.66 -28.56 4.80
N VAL A 487 9.60 -28.67 3.87
CA VAL A 487 9.42 -29.26 2.55
C VAL A 487 10.43 -30.39 2.39
N ALA A 488 9.96 -31.60 2.20
CA ALA A 488 10.84 -32.76 2.04
C ALA A 488 10.42 -33.59 0.81
N PRO A 489 11.36 -34.20 0.08
CA PRO A 489 11.02 -35.19 -0.95
C PRO A 489 10.17 -36.33 -0.35
N ARG A 490 9.19 -36.80 -1.13
CA ARG A 490 8.41 -38.00 -0.76
C ARG A 490 9.19 -39.26 -0.95
#